data_6fb98e743f2719f77452c4dd2b3a9701
#
_entry.id   6fb98e743f2719f77452c4dd2b3a9701
#
_cell.length_a   1.000
_cell.length_b   1.000
_cell.length_c   1.000
_cell.angle_alpha   90.00
_cell.angle_beta   90.00
_cell.angle_gamma   90.00
#
_symmetry.space_group_name_H-M   'P 1'
#
loop_
_entity.id
_entity.type
_entity.pdbx_description
1 polymer ?
#
loop_
_entity_poly.entity_id
_entity_poly.type
_entity_poly.pdbx_seq_one_letter_code
_entity_poly.pdbx_strand_id
1 'polypeptide(L)'
;MGEIYSVYDILPDGDAADLNAIASNLQDLVPAGVKVQKAEVVDHVFGLMKIHAEFLINADDEMIGSKLEDALTSVEGVGNIECVSSTNV
;
A
#
# COMPACT_ATOMS: atom_id res chain seq x y z
N MET A 1 15.16 0.69 -16.36
CA MET A 1 14.37 1.86 -16.66
C MET A 1 12.93 1.49 -16.93
N GLY A 2 12.00 2.10 -16.26
CA GLY A 2 10.60 1.82 -16.38
C GLY A 2 9.91 2.02 -15.04
N GLU A 3 8.62 1.94 -15.08
CA GLU A 3 7.80 2.11 -13.90
C GLU A 3 6.76 1.01 -13.85
N ILE A 4 6.34 0.68 -12.63
CA ILE A 4 5.31 -0.32 -12.40
C ILE A 4 4.16 0.37 -11.66
N TYR A 5 2.96 0.23 -12.20
CA TYR A 5 1.75 0.71 -11.54
C TYR A 5 1.16 -0.45 -10.77
N SER A 6 1.20 -0.36 -9.46
CA SER A 6 0.76 -1.44 -8.57
C SER A 6 -0.40 -1.00 -7.71
N VAL A 7 -1.37 -1.88 -7.55
CA VAL A 7 -2.55 -1.63 -6.73
C VAL A 7 -2.55 -2.64 -5.59
N TYR A 8 -2.63 -2.13 -4.37
CA TYR A 8 -2.64 -2.95 -3.17
C TYR A 8 -3.85 -2.64 -2.32
N ASP A 9 -4.40 -3.68 -1.69
CA ASP A 9 -5.37 -3.54 -0.62
C ASP A 9 -4.64 -3.77 0.70
N ILE A 10 -4.75 -2.82 1.61
CA ILE A 10 -4.10 -2.86 2.91
C ILE A 10 -5.18 -3.13 3.96
N LEU A 11 -5.05 -4.26 4.64
CA LEU A 11 -6.06 -4.74 5.58
C LEU A 11 -5.62 -4.43 7.01
N PRO A 12 -6.55 -3.98 7.88
CA PRO A 12 -6.20 -3.64 9.25
C PRO A 12 -5.91 -4.86 10.10
N ASP A 13 -5.16 -4.64 11.16
CA ASP A 13 -4.92 -5.63 12.21
C ASP A 13 -5.93 -5.41 13.34
N GLY A 14 -7.19 -5.71 13.07
CA GLY A 14 -8.27 -5.55 14.03
C GLY A 14 -8.99 -4.22 13.93
N ASP A 15 -9.96 -4.01 14.81
CA ASP A 15 -10.89 -2.87 14.75
C ASP A 15 -10.27 -1.55 15.22
N ALA A 16 -9.15 -1.63 15.95
CA ALA A 16 -8.53 -0.45 16.54
C ALA A 16 -7.62 0.32 15.58
N ALA A 17 -7.37 -0.23 14.40
CA ALA A 17 -6.48 0.41 13.43
C ALA A 17 -7.13 1.68 12.86
N ASP A 18 -6.37 2.78 12.83
CA ASP A 18 -6.83 4.03 12.23
C ASP A 18 -6.40 4.07 10.77
N LEU A 19 -7.26 3.57 9.89
CA LEU A 19 -6.97 3.48 8.47
C LEU A 19 -6.84 4.86 7.83
N ASN A 20 -7.58 5.85 8.29
CA ASN A 20 -7.47 7.21 7.74
C ASN A 20 -6.09 7.80 8.02
N ALA A 21 -5.55 7.59 9.21
CA ALA A 21 -4.22 8.06 9.56
C ALA A 21 -3.16 7.34 8.73
N ILE A 22 -3.29 6.02 8.56
CA ILE A 22 -2.37 5.23 7.75
C ILE A 22 -2.41 5.72 6.30
N ALA A 23 -3.58 5.89 5.73
CA ALA A 23 -3.73 6.36 4.36
C ALA A 23 -3.11 7.74 4.16
N SER A 24 -3.28 8.64 5.12
CA SER A 24 -2.73 9.99 5.04
C SER A 24 -1.20 10.01 5.10
N ASN A 25 -0.60 9.02 5.75
CA ASN A 25 0.84 8.96 5.95
C ASN A 25 1.56 8.02 4.98
N LEU A 26 0.85 7.39 4.05
CA LEU A 26 1.45 6.38 3.17
C LEU A 26 2.66 6.91 2.41
N GLN A 27 2.61 8.15 1.93
CA GLN A 27 3.74 8.71 1.17
C GLN A 27 5.02 8.78 2.01
N ASP A 28 4.89 8.97 3.31
CA ASP A 28 6.02 9.00 4.22
C ASP A 28 6.48 7.60 4.64
N LEU A 29 5.60 6.61 4.51
CA LEU A 29 5.86 5.24 4.94
C LEU A 29 6.49 4.39 3.85
N VAL A 30 6.27 4.74 2.57
CA VAL A 30 6.81 3.96 1.46
C VAL A 30 8.28 4.28 1.22
N PRO A 31 9.04 3.32 0.64
CA PRO A 31 10.47 3.57 0.38
C PRO A 31 10.67 4.59 -0.74
N ALA A 32 11.89 5.11 -0.82
CA ALA A 32 12.27 5.99 -1.93
C ALA A 32 12.07 5.25 -3.26
N GLY A 33 11.59 5.95 -4.26
CA GLY A 33 11.27 5.36 -5.56
C GLY A 33 9.82 4.92 -5.71
N VAL A 34 9.02 5.05 -4.67
CA VAL A 34 7.59 4.74 -4.71
C VAL A 34 6.78 6.02 -4.52
N LYS A 35 5.82 6.24 -5.42
CA LYS A 35 4.87 7.36 -5.30
C LYS A 35 3.49 6.83 -5.03
N VAL A 36 2.83 7.37 -4.02
CA VAL A 36 1.42 7.06 -3.75
C VAL A 36 0.57 7.89 -4.70
N GLN A 37 -0.11 7.23 -5.62
CA GLN A 37 -1.00 7.89 -6.58
C GLN A 37 -2.40 8.08 -5.98
N LYS A 38 -2.83 7.12 -5.17
CA LYS A 38 -4.15 7.14 -4.59
C LYS A 38 -4.14 6.30 -3.30
N ALA A 39 -4.87 6.75 -2.30
CA ALA A 39 -5.10 5.97 -1.09
C ALA A 39 -6.49 6.32 -0.58
N GLU A 40 -7.37 5.33 -0.52
CA GLU A 40 -8.75 5.48 -0.08
C GLU A 40 -9.09 4.43 0.95
N VAL A 41 -9.85 4.82 1.96
CA VAL A 41 -10.46 3.87 2.88
C VAL A 41 -11.80 3.46 2.28
N VAL A 42 -11.95 2.18 2.00
CA VAL A 42 -13.13 1.64 1.32
C VAL A 42 -13.69 0.47 2.12
N ASP A 43 -14.94 0.09 1.81
CA ASP A 43 -15.58 -1.04 2.45
C ASP A 43 -14.89 -2.35 2.05
N HIS A 44 -14.73 -3.22 3.02
CA HIS A 44 -14.30 -4.60 2.82
C HIS A 44 -15.48 -5.51 3.16
N VAL A 45 -15.25 -6.76 3.50
CA VAL A 45 -16.32 -7.70 3.84
C VAL A 45 -16.82 -7.50 5.28
N PHE A 46 -18.07 -7.82 5.54
CA PHE A 46 -18.68 -7.84 6.88
C PHE A 46 -18.56 -6.51 7.63
N GLY A 47 -18.65 -5.40 6.92
CA GLY A 47 -18.58 -4.07 7.56
C GLY A 47 -17.18 -3.62 7.94
N LEU A 48 -16.17 -4.41 7.63
CA LEU A 48 -14.78 -4.01 7.85
C LEU A 48 -14.34 -3.05 6.76
N MET A 49 -13.30 -2.28 7.06
CA MET A 49 -12.73 -1.32 6.09
C MET A 49 -11.34 -1.76 5.72
N LYS A 50 -10.88 -1.30 4.56
CA LYS A 50 -9.51 -1.51 4.09
C LYS A 50 -9.04 -0.26 3.37
N ILE A 51 -7.74 -0.17 3.10
CA ILE A 51 -7.18 0.90 2.28
C ILE A 51 -6.92 0.36 0.89
N HIS A 52 -7.52 1.00 -0.11
CA HIS A 52 -7.22 0.73 -1.52
C HIS A 52 -6.18 1.75 -1.95
N ALA A 53 -4.97 1.30 -2.23
CA ALA A 53 -3.85 2.17 -2.52
C ALA A 53 -3.24 1.85 -3.88
N GLU A 54 -2.89 2.89 -4.62
CA GLU A 54 -2.26 2.78 -5.93
C GLU A 54 -0.89 3.43 -5.86
N PHE A 55 0.11 2.71 -6.33
CA PHE A 55 1.50 3.17 -6.28
C PHE A 55 2.13 3.17 -7.66
N LEU A 56 2.95 4.18 -7.91
CA LEU A 56 3.82 4.20 -9.08
C LEU A 56 5.23 3.93 -8.58
N ILE A 57 5.82 2.84 -9.05
CA ILE A 57 7.07 2.31 -8.52
C ILE A 57 8.16 2.44 -9.57
N ASN A 58 9.30 3.02 -9.19
CA ASN A 58 10.47 3.07 -10.05
C ASN A 58 11.11 1.68 -10.11
N ALA A 59 11.12 1.08 -11.30
CA ALA A 59 11.58 -0.31 -11.49
C ALA A 59 13.10 -0.43 -11.65
N ASP A 60 13.86 0.64 -11.46
CA ASP A 60 15.32 0.60 -11.54
C ASP A 60 15.95 -0.21 -10.41
N ASP A 61 15.25 -0.33 -9.28
CA ASP A 61 15.68 -1.16 -8.14
C ASP A 61 14.88 -2.47 -8.16
N GLU A 62 15.56 -3.58 -8.40
CA GLU A 62 14.90 -4.89 -8.45
C GLU A 62 14.23 -5.28 -7.14
N MET A 63 14.70 -4.73 -6.03
CA MET A 63 14.18 -5.05 -4.70
C MET A 63 13.07 -4.10 -4.26
N ILE A 64 12.69 -3.13 -5.11
CA ILE A 64 11.74 -2.10 -4.71
C ILE A 64 10.37 -2.67 -4.31
N GLY A 65 9.91 -3.71 -5.00
CA GLY A 65 8.65 -4.36 -4.65
C GLY A 65 8.69 -4.99 -3.26
N SER A 66 9.76 -5.70 -2.94
CA SER A 66 9.95 -6.29 -1.61
C SER A 66 10.07 -5.21 -0.54
N LYS A 67 10.79 -4.13 -0.83
CA LYS A 67 10.92 -3.01 0.10
C LYS A 67 9.59 -2.35 0.38
N LEU A 68 8.75 -2.19 -0.65
CA LEU A 68 7.42 -1.64 -0.49
C LEU A 68 6.55 -2.55 0.39
N GLU A 69 6.54 -3.85 0.13
CA GLU A 69 5.74 -4.79 0.92
C GLU A 69 6.21 -4.82 2.37
N ASP A 70 7.53 -4.84 2.59
CA ASP A 70 8.08 -4.79 3.94
C ASP A 70 7.69 -3.49 4.66
N ALA A 71 7.74 -2.37 3.97
CA ALA A 71 7.37 -1.09 4.54
C ALA A 71 5.88 -1.08 4.93
N LEU A 72 5.01 -1.59 4.06
CA LEU A 72 3.58 -1.63 4.34
C LEU A 72 3.24 -2.56 5.50
N THR A 73 3.84 -3.74 5.54
CA THR A 73 3.58 -4.71 6.61
C THR A 73 4.21 -4.32 7.94
N SER A 74 5.18 -3.41 7.93
CA SER A 74 5.81 -2.91 9.15
C SER A 74 5.02 -1.78 9.81
N VAL A 75 4.00 -1.25 9.14
CA VAL A 75 3.18 -0.17 9.68
C VAL A 75 2.31 -0.72 10.79
N GLU A 76 2.32 -0.04 11.95
CA GLU A 76 1.46 -0.42 13.07
C GLU A 76 -0.01 -0.29 12.66
N GLY A 77 -0.79 -1.34 12.93
CA GLY A 77 -2.19 -1.38 12.56
C GLY A 77 -2.47 -2.10 11.25
N VAL A 78 -1.44 -2.44 10.47
CA VAL A 78 -1.60 -3.21 9.24
C VAL A 78 -1.46 -4.70 9.56
N GLY A 79 -2.51 -5.46 9.26
CA GLY A 79 -2.50 -6.90 9.49
C GLY A 79 -2.04 -7.69 8.28
N ASN A 80 -2.43 -7.24 7.10
CA ASN A 80 -2.08 -7.94 5.85
C ASN A 80 -2.16 -6.99 4.68
N ILE A 81 -1.53 -7.37 3.58
CA ILE A 81 -1.64 -6.64 2.31
C ILE A 81 -1.92 -7.63 1.18
N GLU A 82 -2.63 -7.16 0.17
CA GLU A 82 -2.90 -7.96 -1.02
C GLU A 82 -2.53 -7.15 -2.26
N CYS A 83 -1.76 -7.74 -3.15
CA CYS A 83 -1.47 -7.14 -4.45
C CYS A 83 -2.64 -7.43 -5.38
N VAL A 84 -3.40 -6.40 -5.72
CA VAL A 84 -4.58 -6.52 -6.58
C VAL A 84 -4.15 -6.61 -8.04
N SER A 85 -3.25 -5.73 -8.45
CA SER A 85 -2.71 -5.76 -9.81
C SER A 85 -1.34 -5.10 -9.86
N SER A 86 -0.60 -5.42 -10.90
CA SER A 86 0.71 -4.85 -11.15
C SER A 86 0.91 -4.80 -12.66
N THR A 87 1.17 -3.62 -13.19
CA THR A 87 1.28 -3.40 -14.64
C THR A 87 2.50 -2.55 -14.93
N ASN A 88 3.30 -2.98 -15.90
CA ASN A 88 4.42 -2.18 -16.40
C ASN A 88 3.87 -1.02 -17.25
N VAL A 89 4.36 0.16 -17.00
CA VAL A 89 3.95 1.36 -17.73
C VAL A 89 5.14 2.06 -18.38
#